data_5eafa65f5279cc2da80a35f5c9cced03
#
_entry.id   5eafa65f5279cc2da80a35f5c9cced03
#
_cell.length_a   1.000
_cell.length_b   1.000
_cell.length_c   1.000
_cell.angle_alpha   90.00
_cell.angle_beta   90.00
_cell.angle_gamma   90.00
#
_symmetry.space_group_name_H-M   'P 1'
#
loop_
_entity.id
_entity.type
_entity.pdbx_description
1 polymer ?
#
loop_
_entity_poly.entity_id
_entity_poly.type
_entity_poly.pdbx_seq_one_letter_code
_entity_poly.pdbx_strand_id
1 'polypeptide(L)'
;MSNEIHHGGDTHNCQPQAIVGHPPKGSFDSAPCGRFAQDDTVTCRQTWRDLASLFAVMLLIACAAGCRQEAAVEKTQTPVRTALVQSIEAGTTNTYSANIQPYQQVDLSFKSNGYLASIKQVKDAEGHVRNIDIGDYVTEGTVLAMVQQDDYKDKLAQAKASLERSQAESERAKLSYDRVTKLFAAGAATKPELEDVTAQVGSTSAAVANSKAQVSEAQLALGYCELKAPFSGWILKRNVDVGTLVGPATNGFTLADTRSVKAVFGVPDTAMGNIKLGSPQSVTTEALPGSFSGHITSISAAADPKSRVYSVEVRIDNQRNELKAGMIASATLGSGHPNIKVLVVPLTAVIRSPNNKEGFAVYLTDGEGETPKVRIQDVTLGDTYGNNIAVLSGLTSGERVVTSGTTMIRAGETVRLME
;
A
#
# COMPACT_ATOMS: atom_id res chain seq x y z
N MET A 1 -2.41 11.47 -55.87
CA MET A 1 -3.29 10.37 -56.29
C MET A 1 -3.97 9.94 -55.00
N SER A 2 -5.01 10.62 -54.55
CA SER A 2 -6.45 10.61 -54.88
C SER A 2 -7.06 9.22 -54.70
N ASN A 3 -7.88 9.14 -53.70
CA ASN A 3 -9.29 8.82 -53.54
C ASN A 3 -9.55 8.42 -52.06
N GLU A 4 -10.22 9.14 -51.22
CA GLU A 4 -11.68 9.48 -51.07
C GLU A 4 -12.65 8.38 -51.47
N ILE A 5 -13.52 8.04 -50.52
CA ILE A 5 -14.97 7.77 -50.53
C ILE A 5 -15.36 7.30 -49.12
N HIS A 6 -16.01 8.08 -48.27
CA HIS A 6 -17.42 8.46 -48.07
C HIS A 6 -18.39 7.31 -47.79
N HIS A 7 -19.08 7.45 -46.72
CA HIS A 7 -20.49 7.30 -46.24
C HIS A 7 -20.53 6.62 -44.87
N GLY A 8 -21.18 7.08 -43.84
CA GLY A 8 -22.40 7.90 -43.73
C GLY A 8 -23.40 7.20 -42.84
N GLY A 9 -24.05 7.94 -41.98
CA GLY A 9 -25.32 7.61 -41.36
C GLY A 9 -25.21 6.96 -39.95
N ASP A 10 -25.87 7.28 -38.99
CA ASP A 10 -26.89 8.21 -38.49
C ASP A 10 -27.18 7.87 -37.05
N THR A 11 -27.19 8.89 -36.21
CA THR A 11 -28.15 9.25 -35.19
C THR A 11 -28.87 8.14 -34.39
N HIS A 12 -28.77 8.18 -33.08
CA HIS A 12 -29.96 8.39 -32.25
C HIS A 12 -29.57 8.90 -30.86
N ASN A 13 -29.99 10.13 -30.66
CA ASN A 13 -30.14 10.91 -29.46
C ASN A 13 -31.35 10.38 -28.65
N CYS A 14 -31.22 10.15 -27.37
CA CYS A 14 -32.36 10.13 -26.46
C CYS A 14 -31.90 10.56 -25.06
N GLN A 15 -32.15 11.83 -24.76
CA GLN A 15 -32.36 12.32 -23.39
C GLN A 15 -33.76 11.94 -22.93
N PRO A 16 -34.01 11.73 -21.63
CA PRO A 16 -35.26 12.05 -21.03
C PRO A 16 -35.19 13.24 -20.07
N GLN A 17 -36.20 14.05 -20.29
CA GLN A 17 -36.56 15.29 -19.64
C GLN A 17 -36.89 15.13 -18.15
N ALA A 18 -36.59 16.18 -17.41
CA ALA A 18 -37.09 16.50 -16.07
C ALA A 18 -38.60 16.78 -16.12
N ILE A 19 -39.34 16.26 -15.14
CA ILE A 19 -40.69 16.69 -14.84
C ILE A 19 -40.68 17.35 -13.45
N VAL A 20 -40.92 18.64 -13.50
CA VAL A 20 -41.27 19.51 -12.39
C VAL A 20 -42.76 19.37 -12.11
N GLY A 21 -43.15 19.10 -10.90
CA GLY A 21 -44.53 19.12 -10.43
C GLY A 21 -44.68 19.94 -9.16
N HIS A 22 -45.19 21.14 -9.31
CA HIS A 22 -45.60 22.05 -8.22
C HIS A 22 -46.99 21.66 -7.66
N PRO A 23 -47.27 22.00 -6.40
CA PRO A 23 -48.56 21.74 -5.75
C PRO A 23 -49.59 22.85 -5.98
N PRO A 24 -50.88 22.61 -5.86
CA PRO A 24 -51.87 23.65 -5.89
C PRO A 24 -52.22 24.17 -4.47
N LYS A 25 -52.34 25.49 -4.39
CA LYS A 25 -52.99 26.26 -3.34
C LYS A 25 -54.53 26.08 -3.45
N GLY A 26 -55.19 26.00 -2.32
CA GLY A 26 -56.65 26.16 -2.21
C GLY A 26 -57.00 26.83 -0.92
N SER A 27 -57.31 28.10 -1.04
CA SER A 27 -57.99 28.93 -0.04
C SER A 27 -59.49 28.76 -0.15
N PHE A 28 -60.21 28.93 0.94
CA PHE A 28 -61.57 29.48 1.07
C PHE A 28 -61.89 29.53 2.57
N ASP A 29 -61.91 30.64 3.21
CA ASP A 29 -62.88 31.73 3.32
C ASP A 29 -64.20 31.31 4.03
N SER A 30 -64.47 32.18 5.02
CA SER A 30 -65.77 32.75 5.39
C SER A 30 -66.50 32.22 6.62
N ALA A 31 -66.47 33.10 7.57
CA ALA A 31 -67.49 33.24 8.62
C ALA A 31 -68.93 33.48 8.00
N PRO A 32 -70.00 33.74 8.70
CA PRO A 32 -70.13 34.45 9.97
C PRO A 32 -71.37 34.11 10.87
N CYS A 33 -71.39 34.84 11.99
CA CYS A 33 -72.63 35.45 12.68
C CYS A 33 -73.85 34.64 13.08
N GLY A 34 -74.24 34.89 14.29
CA GLY A 34 -75.59 34.69 14.77
C GLY A 34 -75.76 35.07 16.24
N ARG A 35 -76.06 36.32 16.45
CA ARG A 35 -76.59 36.97 17.64
C ARG A 35 -77.99 36.41 18.02
N PHE A 36 -78.32 36.48 19.31
CA PHE A 36 -79.59 37.03 19.93
C PHE A 36 -79.51 36.60 21.36
N ALA A 37 -79.47 37.42 22.35
CA ALA A 37 -80.28 38.51 22.89
C ALA A 37 -81.40 37.97 23.77
N GLN A 38 -81.35 38.48 25.01
CA GLN A 38 -82.40 38.97 25.88
C GLN A 38 -83.42 37.93 26.37
N ASP A 39 -84.02 37.97 27.54
CA ASP A 39 -84.22 39.03 28.50
C ASP A 39 -84.88 38.39 29.78
N ASP A 40 -84.71 39.10 30.86
CA ASP A 40 -85.71 39.36 31.95
C ASP A 40 -86.29 38.17 32.75
N THR A 41 -86.48 38.21 34.04
CA THR A 41 -86.93 39.18 35.07
C THR A 41 -86.84 38.53 36.46
N VAL A 42 -86.32 39.23 37.39
CA VAL A 42 -86.96 39.91 38.52
C VAL A 42 -87.58 39.08 39.63
N THR A 43 -87.04 39.30 40.79
CA THR A 43 -87.63 39.48 42.14
C THR A 43 -88.05 38.30 43.00
N CYS A 44 -87.62 38.52 44.20
CA CYS A 44 -88.22 38.21 45.54
C CYS A 44 -87.60 36.99 46.24
N ARG A 45 -86.97 36.99 47.32
CA ARG A 45 -87.16 37.78 48.58
C ARG A 45 -85.96 37.57 49.50
N GLN A 46 -85.53 38.64 50.06
CA GLN A 46 -84.85 38.74 51.32
C GLN A 46 -85.62 37.95 52.42
N THR A 47 -84.91 37.17 53.15
CA THR A 47 -85.07 36.99 54.60
C THR A 47 -84.56 35.62 55.14
N TRP A 48 -83.38 35.23 54.70
CA TRP A 48 -82.70 34.15 55.45
C TRP A 48 -81.17 34.36 55.38
N ARG A 49 -80.79 35.62 55.41
CA ARG A 49 -79.43 36.01 55.18
C ARG A 49 -78.50 36.12 56.38
N ASP A 50 -79.06 36.04 57.60
CA ASP A 50 -78.25 36.38 58.77
C ASP A 50 -77.82 35.24 59.66
N LEU A 51 -78.34 34.02 59.47
CA LEU A 51 -77.90 32.83 60.23
C LEU A 51 -76.95 31.92 59.43
N ALA A 52 -76.94 32.02 58.09
CA ALA A 52 -76.03 31.22 57.23
C ALA A 52 -74.65 31.85 57.12
N SER A 53 -74.53 33.20 57.38
CA SER A 53 -73.24 33.90 57.24
C SER A 53 -72.28 33.61 58.40
N LEU A 54 -72.74 33.34 59.59
CA LEU A 54 -71.91 32.99 60.75
C LEU A 54 -71.37 31.56 60.70
N PHE A 55 -72.09 30.61 60.14
CA PHE A 55 -71.63 29.22 59.97
C PHE A 55 -70.69 29.09 58.77
N ALA A 56 -70.85 29.93 57.74
CA ALA A 56 -69.99 29.90 56.59
C ALA A 56 -68.62 30.51 56.90
N VAL A 57 -68.53 31.53 57.74
CA VAL A 57 -67.32 32.13 58.20
C VAL A 57 -66.49 31.21 59.14
N MET A 58 -67.24 30.45 60.02
CA MET A 58 -66.51 29.48 60.87
C MET A 58 -66.03 28.27 60.15
N LEU A 59 -66.72 27.82 59.06
CA LEU A 59 -66.25 26.73 58.20
C LEU A 59 -65.07 27.15 57.27
N LEU A 60 -65.08 28.45 56.90
CA LEU A 60 -63.94 29.01 56.07
C LEU A 60 -62.70 29.16 56.91
N ILE A 61 -62.78 29.46 58.22
CA ILE A 61 -61.58 29.55 59.09
C ILE A 61 -61.08 28.18 59.46
N ALA A 62 -61.87 27.14 59.52
CA ALA A 62 -61.48 25.72 59.77
C ALA A 62 -60.78 25.14 58.52
N CYS A 63 -61.16 25.53 57.31
CA CYS A 63 -60.47 25.10 56.08
C CYS A 63 -59.11 25.84 55.82
N ALA A 64 -58.86 27.00 56.45
CA ALA A 64 -57.66 27.72 56.31
C ALA A 64 -56.49 27.20 57.19
N ALA A 65 -56.82 26.32 58.19
CA ALA A 65 -55.79 25.68 59.05
C ALA A 65 -55.40 24.28 58.56
N GLY A 66 -55.91 23.82 57.39
CA GLY A 66 -55.42 22.60 56.70
C GLY A 66 -53.99 22.73 56.24
N CYS A 67 -53.12 22.03 56.88
CA CYS A 67 -51.69 21.90 56.65
C CYS A 67 -51.37 21.96 55.19
N ARG A 68 -50.66 23.02 54.80
CA ARG A 68 -49.82 23.04 53.60
C ARG A 68 -48.60 22.18 53.90
N GLN A 69 -48.74 20.88 53.84
CA GLN A 69 -47.63 19.94 53.78
C GLN A 69 -47.14 20.03 52.34
N GLU A 70 -46.15 20.88 52.14
CA GLU A 70 -45.38 20.92 50.93
C GLU A 70 -44.70 19.54 50.83
N ALA A 71 -45.32 18.63 50.08
CA ALA A 71 -44.68 17.40 49.71
C ALA A 71 -43.39 17.80 49.00
N ALA A 72 -42.27 17.55 49.65
CA ALA A 72 -40.97 17.60 48.98
C ALA A 72 -41.11 16.65 47.79
N VAL A 73 -41.21 17.23 46.58
CA VAL A 73 -41.14 16.48 45.33
C VAL A 73 -39.73 15.88 45.35
N GLU A 74 -39.64 14.63 45.68
CA GLU A 74 -38.44 13.83 45.56
C GLU A 74 -38.00 13.98 44.10
N LYS A 75 -36.99 14.81 43.86
CA LYS A 75 -36.48 15.09 42.53
C LYS A 75 -36.03 13.76 41.96
N THR A 76 -36.81 13.19 41.07
CA THR A 76 -36.54 11.92 40.42
C THR A 76 -35.19 12.05 39.76
N GLN A 77 -34.21 11.37 40.29
CA GLN A 77 -32.84 11.41 39.81
C GLN A 77 -32.77 10.85 38.39
N THR A 78 -32.25 11.62 37.47
CA THR A 78 -32.12 11.21 36.05
C THR A 78 -31.12 10.07 35.92
N PRO A 79 -31.53 8.90 35.38
CA PRO A 79 -30.59 7.79 35.19
C PRO A 79 -29.63 8.11 34.05
N VAL A 80 -28.31 7.93 34.29
CA VAL A 80 -27.27 8.19 33.32
C VAL A 80 -26.28 7.04 33.24
N ARG A 81 -25.72 6.81 32.07
CA ARG A 81 -24.54 5.92 31.88
C ARG A 81 -23.28 6.76 31.82
N THR A 82 -22.22 6.21 32.38
CA THR A 82 -20.91 6.87 32.38
C THR A 82 -19.83 5.99 31.75
N ALA A 83 -18.79 6.61 31.25
CA ALA A 83 -17.57 5.95 30.81
C ALA A 83 -16.35 6.62 31.44
N LEU A 84 -15.30 5.85 31.67
CA LEU A 84 -14.02 6.39 32.13
C LEU A 84 -13.28 7.04 30.97
N VAL A 85 -12.64 8.18 31.23
CA VAL A 85 -11.69 8.80 30.32
C VAL A 85 -10.46 7.90 30.23
N GLN A 86 -10.24 7.30 29.07
CA GLN A 86 -9.14 6.39 28.82
C GLN A 86 -8.00 7.11 28.11
N SER A 87 -6.77 6.70 28.39
CA SER A 87 -5.62 7.12 27.62
C SER A 87 -5.32 6.06 26.58
N ILE A 88 -5.36 6.42 25.32
CA ILE A 88 -4.89 5.57 24.20
C ILE A 88 -3.60 6.11 23.65
N GLU A 89 -2.76 5.23 23.14
CA GLU A 89 -1.59 5.63 22.38
C GLU A 89 -2.06 5.99 20.95
N ALA A 90 -2.20 7.28 20.71
CA ALA A 90 -2.57 7.81 19.41
C ALA A 90 -1.29 8.03 18.59
N GLY A 91 -1.02 7.09 17.70
CA GLY A 91 -0.18 7.32 16.53
C GLY A 91 -1.08 7.30 15.30
N THR A 92 -0.92 8.20 14.36
CA THR A 92 -1.50 8.06 13.03
C THR A 92 -0.80 6.89 12.34
N THR A 93 -1.24 5.68 12.68
CA THR A 93 -0.69 4.47 12.08
C THR A 93 -1.37 4.23 10.75
N ASN A 94 -0.90 4.90 9.72
CA ASN A 94 -1.33 4.59 8.37
C ASN A 94 -0.69 3.26 7.96
N THR A 95 -1.52 2.25 7.82
CA THR A 95 -1.09 0.95 7.30
C THR A 95 -1.14 1.00 5.78
N TYR A 96 -0.02 0.73 5.16
CA TYR A 96 0.14 0.66 3.71
C TYR A 96 0.28 -0.78 3.28
N SER A 97 -0.38 -1.12 2.17
CA SER A 97 -0.24 -2.43 1.54
C SER A 97 0.95 -2.43 0.59
N ALA A 98 1.68 -3.52 0.56
CA ALA A 98 2.83 -3.74 -0.31
C ALA A 98 2.73 -5.05 -1.06
N ASN A 99 3.44 -5.11 -2.19
CA ASN A 99 3.71 -6.34 -2.90
C ASN A 99 5.14 -6.80 -2.58
N ILE A 100 5.30 -8.05 -2.14
CA ILE A 100 6.60 -8.68 -1.93
C ILE A 100 7.20 -9.05 -3.29
N GLN A 101 8.38 -8.53 -3.56
CA GLN A 101 9.17 -8.82 -4.76
C GLN A 101 10.50 -9.44 -4.37
N PRO A 102 11.11 -10.29 -5.23
CA PRO A 102 12.48 -10.76 -5.01
C PRO A 102 13.43 -9.57 -4.97
N TYR A 103 14.52 -9.70 -4.23
CA TYR A 103 15.55 -8.67 -4.22
C TYR A 103 16.15 -8.45 -5.61
N GLN A 104 16.43 -9.54 -6.30
CA GLN A 104 16.94 -9.54 -7.66
C GLN A 104 16.14 -10.54 -8.51
N GLN A 105 15.73 -10.11 -9.68
CA GLN A 105 15.05 -10.93 -10.68
C GLN A 105 15.62 -10.62 -12.04
N VAL A 106 15.90 -11.65 -12.82
CA VAL A 106 16.42 -11.54 -14.18
C VAL A 106 15.70 -12.50 -15.10
N ASP A 107 15.30 -12.01 -16.25
CA ASP A 107 14.81 -12.81 -17.35
C ASP A 107 16.00 -13.24 -18.22
N LEU A 108 16.23 -14.53 -18.30
CA LEU A 108 17.34 -15.15 -19.01
C LEU A 108 16.94 -15.43 -20.45
N SER A 109 17.54 -14.70 -21.38
CA SER A 109 17.35 -14.90 -22.83
C SER A 109 18.56 -15.57 -23.46
N PHE A 110 18.34 -16.32 -24.54
CA PHE A 110 19.39 -16.97 -25.31
C PHE A 110 20.15 -15.92 -26.13
N LYS A 111 21.46 -16.09 -26.22
CA LYS A 111 22.32 -15.25 -27.10
C LYS A 111 22.54 -15.88 -28.48
N SER A 112 22.37 -17.20 -28.61
CA SER A 112 22.55 -17.96 -29.83
C SER A 112 21.18 -18.40 -30.39
N ASN A 113 21.08 -18.48 -31.71
CA ASN A 113 19.93 -19.02 -32.42
C ASN A 113 20.08 -20.52 -32.60
N GLY A 114 19.00 -21.28 -32.47
CA GLY A 114 18.99 -22.72 -32.75
C GLY A 114 17.89 -23.44 -32.01
N TYR A 115 17.81 -24.75 -32.19
CA TYR A 115 16.86 -25.57 -31.44
C TYR A 115 17.43 -25.92 -30.05
N LEU A 116 16.56 -25.92 -29.06
CA LEU A 116 16.93 -26.31 -27.70
C LEU A 116 17.18 -27.82 -27.66
N ALA A 117 18.44 -28.22 -27.46
CA ALA A 117 18.85 -29.63 -27.43
C ALA A 117 18.53 -30.29 -26.10
N SER A 118 18.72 -29.59 -24.98
CA SER A 118 18.47 -30.13 -23.64
C SER A 118 18.19 -29.05 -22.64
N ILE A 119 17.46 -29.42 -21.59
CA ILE A 119 17.23 -28.65 -20.39
C ILE A 119 17.88 -29.43 -19.24
N LYS A 120 18.45 -28.73 -18.25
CA LYS A 120 19.03 -29.35 -17.05
C LYS A 120 18.04 -30.28 -16.41
N GLN A 121 18.51 -31.47 -16.06
CA GLN A 121 17.74 -32.46 -15.33
C GLN A 121 18.04 -32.41 -13.84
N VAL A 122 17.01 -32.55 -13.04
CA VAL A 122 17.05 -32.63 -11.58
C VAL A 122 16.26 -33.89 -11.15
N LYS A 123 16.56 -34.38 -9.95
CA LYS A 123 15.77 -35.48 -9.34
C LYS A 123 14.66 -34.87 -8.52
N ASP A 124 13.44 -35.38 -8.67
CA ASP A 124 12.32 -35.03 -7.79
C ASP A 124 12.45 -35.71 -6.41
N ALA A 125 11.47 -35.46 -5.55
CA ALA A 125 11.46 -36.06 -4.20
C ALA A 125 11.33 -37.57 -4.21
N GLU A 126 10.78 -38.16 -5.27
CA GLU A 126 10.62 -39.61 -5.48
C GLU A 126 11.83 -40.23 -6.16
N GLY A 127 12.81 -39.42 -6.59
CA GLY A 127 14.03 -39.88 -7.27
C GLY A 127 13.92 -40.03 -8.79
N HIS A 128 12.81 -39.65 -9.40
CA HIS A 128 12.65 -39.61 -10.85
C HIS A 128 13.40 -38.40 -11.44
N VAL A 129 13.97 -38.62 -12.63
CA VAL A 129 14.67 -37.55 -13.35
C VAL A 129 13.66 -36.74 -14.17
N ARG A 130 13.57 -35.42 -13.90
CA ARG A 130 12.76 -34.49 -14.65
C ARG A 130 13.57 -33.26 -15.10
N ASN A 131 13.09 -32.57 -16.08
CA ASN A 131 13.66 -31.28 -16.43
C ASN A 131 13.42 -30.28 -15.29
N ILE A 132 14.38 -29.38 -15.12
CA ILE A 132 14.27 -28.26 -14.19
C ILE A 132 13.04 -27.44 -14.54
N ASP A 133 12.27 -27.01 -13.51
CA ASP A 133 11.01 -26.31 -13.67
C ASP A 133 10.82 -25.22 -12.61
N ILE A 134 9.64 -24.59 -12.64
CA ILE A 134 9.24 -23.57 -11.67
C ILE A 134 9.35 -24.13 -10.25
N GLY A 135 9.98 -23.35 -9.35
CA GLY A 135 10.18 -23.74 -7.96
C GLY A 135 11.47 -24.53 -7.69
N ASP A 136 12.28 -24.82 -8.71
CA ASP A 136 13.60 -25.44 -8.51
C ASP A 136 14.66 -24.39 -8.15
N TYR A 137 15.56 -24.77 -7.25
CA TYR A 137 16.70 -23.94 -6.86
C TYR A 137 17.93 -24.27 -7.72
N VAL A 138 18.61 -23.25 -8.19
CA VAL A 138 19.83 -23.39 -8.98
C VAL A 138 20.95 -22.57 -8.39
N THR A 139 22.18 -23.08 -8.55
CA THR A 139 23.40 -22.37 -8.15
C THR A 139 23.94 -21.56 -9.33
N GLU A 140 24.67 -20.51 -9.02
CA GLU A 140 25.39 -19.69 -9.99
C GLU A 140 26.27 -20.57 -10.92
N GLY A 141 26.33 -20.21 -12.21
CA GLY A 141 27.11 -20.93 -13.23
C GLY A 141 26.46 -22.22 -13.74
N THR A 142 25.33 -22.67 -13.14
CA THR A 142 24.62 -23.87 -13.60
C THR A 142 24.09 -23.65 -15.03
N VAL A 143 24.38 -24.60 -15.93
CA VAL A 143 23.79 -24.62 -17.28
C VAL A 143 22.34 -25.06 -17.15
N LEU A 144 21.40 -24.15 -17.44
CA LEU A 144 19.95 -24.40 -17.36
C LEU A 144 19.44 -25.05 -18.63
N ALA A 145 19.98 -24.63 -19.77
CA ALA A 145 19.55 -25.12 -21.07
C ALA A 145 20.72 -25.05 -22.07
N MET A 146 20.67 -25.90 -23.08
CA MET A 146 21.68 -25.99 -24.11
C MET A 146 21.03 -25.97 -25.48
N VAL A 147 21.44 -25.02 -26.31
CA VAL A 147 21.11 -24.95 -27.74
C VAL A 147 21.95 -25.95 -28.51
N GLN A 148 21.43 -26.51 -29.60
CA GLN A 148 22.16 -27.41 -30.47
C GLN A 148 23.50 -26.78 -30.90
N GLN A 149 24.60 -27.50 -30.64
CA GLN A 149 25.95 -26.95 -30.74
C GLN A 149 26.69 -27.32 -32.03
N ASP A 150 26.14 -28.21 -32.86
CA ASP A 150 26.89 -28.85 -33.94
C ASP A 150 27.40 -27.83 -34.95
N ASP A 151 26.56 -26.93 -35.46
CA ASP A 151 26.96 -25.86 -36.37
C ASP A 151 28.02 -24.92 -35.78
N TYR A 152 27.97 -24.66 -34.48
CA TYR A 152 28.91 -23.80 -33.76
C TYR A 152 30.28 -24.49 -33.58
N LYS A 153 30.27 -25.82 -33.31
CA LYS A 153 31.49 -26.64 -33.24
C LYS A 153 32.18 -26.69 -34.59
N ASP A 154 31.42 -26.86 -35.67
CA ASP A 154 31.96 -26.89 -37.03
C ASP A 154 32.60 -25.56 -37.41
N LYS A 155 31.94 -24.43 -37.09
CA LYS A 155 32.52 -23.09 -37.29
C LYS A 155 33.78 -22.88 -36.48
N LEU A 156 33.85 -23.34 -35.24
CA LEU A 156 35.04 -23.28 -34.41
C LEU A 156 36.17 -24.14 -35.01
N ALA A 157 35.85 -25.36 -35.49
CA ALA A 157 36.84 -26.24 -36.14
C ALA A 157 37.39 -25.57 -37.41
N GLN A 158 36.55 -24.95 -38.25
CA GLN A 158 36.94 -24.20 -39.43
C GLN A 158 37.88 -23.00 -39.10
N ALA A 159 37.51 -22.24 -38.06
CA ALA A 159 38.36 -21.09 -37.62
C ALA A 159 39.73 -21.57 -37.11
N LYS A 160 39.78 -22.67 -36.36
CA LYS A 160 41.03 -23.29 -35.90
C LYS A 160 41.93 -23.75 -37.07
N ALA A 161 41.34 -24.41 -38.07
CA ALA A 161 42.07 -24.83 -39.27
C ALA A 161 42.62 -23.63 -40.04
N SER A 162 41.88 -22.51 -40.11
CA SER A 162 42.36 -21.24 -40.72
C SER A 162 43.54 -20.64 -39.95
N LEU A 163 43.48 -20.67 -38.61
CA LEU A 163 44.57 -20.20 -37.76
C LEU A 163 45.83 -21.05 -37.96
N GLU A 164 45.69 -22.36 -38.01
CA GLU A 164 46.83 -23.27 -38.22
C GLU A 164 47.49 -23.01 -39.58
N ARG A 165 46.73 -22.79 -40.64
CA ARG A 165 47.26 -22.39 -41.95
C ARG A 165 48.00 -21.07 -41.86
N SER A 166 47.47 -20.03 -41.24
CA SER A 166 48.09 -18.72 -41.10
C SER A 166 49.38 -18.80 -40.26
N GLN A 167 49.40 -19.67 -39.25
CA GLN A 167 50.61 -19.92 -38.46
C GLN A 167 51.72 -20.58 -39.30
N ALA A 168 51.36 -21.59 -40.12
CA ALA A 168 52.34 -22.23 -41.00
C ALA A 168 52.94 -21.24 -42.05
N GLU A 169 52.08 -20.37 -42.60
CA GLU A 169 52.52 -19.31 -43.52
C GLU A 169 53.47 -18.28 -42.84
N SER A 170 53.13 -17.88 -41.59
CA SER A 170 53.98 -16.99 -40.78
C SER A 170 55.30 -17.61 -40.41
N GLU A 171 55.33 -18.88 -40.07
CA GLU A 171 56.57 -19.63 -39.78
C GLU A 171 57.47 -19.69 -41.03
N ARG A 172 56.91 -20.00 -42.22
CA ARG A 172 57.60 -19.96 -43.47
C ARG A 172 58.23 -18.59 -43.77
N ALA A 173 57.48 -17.50 -43.55
CA ALA A 173 57.96 -16.13 -43.73
C ALA A 173 59.10 -15.81 -42.78
N LYS A 174 59.03 -16.21 -41.50
CA LYS A 174 60.12 -16.05 -40.54
C LYS A 174 61.36 -16.78 -40.93
N LEU A 175 61.28 -18.05 -41.39
CA LEU A 175 62.42 -18.82 -41.85
C LEU A 175 63.09 -18.15 -43.08
N SER A 176 62.27 -17.57 -43.98
CA SER A 176 62.81 -16.80 -45.14
C SER A 176 63.51 -15.51 -44.70
N TYR A 177 62.93 -14.76 -43.76
CA TYR A 177 63.50 -13.59 -43.15
C TYR A 177 64.87 -13.89 -42.49
N ASP A 178 64.97 -14.93 -41.69
CA ASP A 178 66.15 -15.37 -41.00
C ASP A 178 67.28 -15.72 -42.02
N ARG A 179 66.88 -16.36 -43.12
CA ARG A 179 67.83 -16.71 -44.21
C ARG A 179 68.36 -15.46 -44.93
N VAL A 180 67.49 -14.56 -45.37
CA VAL A 180 67.83 -13.34 -46.06
C VAL A 180 68.69 -12.40 -45.21
N THR A 181 68.35 -12.27 -43.92
CA THR A 181 69.08 -11.50 -42.92
C THR A 181 70.53 -11.99 -42.78
N LYS A 182 70.74 -13.31 -42.75
CA LYS A 182 72.14 -13.90 -42.74
C LYS A 182 72.90 -13.63 -44.04
N LEU A 183 72.20 -13.72 -45.19
CA LEU A 183 72.81 -13.41 -46.49
C LEU A 183 73.17 -11.93 -46.63
N PHE A 184 72.28 -11.04 -46.14
CA PHE A 184 72.56 -9.61 -46.13
C PHE A 184 73.73 -9.24 -45.24
N ALA A 185 73.85 -9.82 -44.05
CA ALA A 185 74.98 -9.68 -43.17
C ALA A 185 76.36 -10.19 -43.83
N ALA A 186 76.24 -11.17 -44.71
CA ALA A 186 77.36 -11.70 -45.48
C ALA A 186 77.69 -10.92 -46.82
N GLY A 187 76.86 -9.86 -47.09
CA GLY A 187 76.96 -9.08 -48.33
C GLY A 187 76.42 -9.76 -49.60
N ALA A 188 75.63 -10.84 -49.42
CA ALA A 188 75.13 -11.70 -50.52
C ALA A 188 73.67 -11.47 -50.80
N ALA A 189 72.97 -10.47 -50.16
CA ALA A 189 71.61 -10.03 -50.43
C ALA A 189 71.52 -8.50 -50.47
N THR A 190 70.51 -7.96 -51.15
CA THR A 190 70.30 -6.50 -51.31
C THR A 190 69.38 -5.95 -50.24
N LYS A 191 69.42 -4.62 -50.00
CA LYS A 191 68.51 -3.97 -49.04
C LYS A 191 67.01 -4.12 -49.37
N PRO A 192 66.62 -3.96 -50.67
CA PRO A 192 65.19 -4.22 -51.03
C PRO A 192 64.72 -5.64 -50.70
N GLU A 193 65.58 -6.66 -50.95
CA GLU A 193 65.18 -8.06 -50.60
C GLU A 193 64.98 -8.26 -49.09
N LEU A 194 65.75 -7.58 -48.23
CA LEU A 194 65.56 -7.62 -46.81
C LEU A 194 64.25 -6.87 -46.41
N GLU A 195 64.01 -5.73 -47.03
CA GLU A 195 62.76 -4.96 -46.80
C GLU A 195 61.52 -5.76 -47.21
N ASP A 196 61.54 -6.48 -48.35
CA ASP A 196 60.41 -7.33 -48.81
C ASP A 196 60.12 -8.48 -47.83
N VAL A 197 61.14 -9.22 -47.36
CA VAL A 197 60.83 -10.32 -46.38
C VAL A 197 60.45 -9.78 -45.04
N THR A 198 60.87 -8.58 -44.63
CA THR A 198 60.42 -7.91 -43.40
C THR A 198 58.99 -7.54 -43.54
N ALA A 199 58.55 -6.97 -44.65
CA ALA A 199 57.15 -6.66 -44.93
C ALA A 199 56.29 -7.95 -44.96
N GLN A 200 56.81 -9.03 -45.52
CA GLN A 200 56.15 -10.32 -45.57
C GLN A 200 55.91 -10.91 -44.14
N VAL A 201 56.91 -10.85 -43.27
CA VAL A 201 56.76 -11.24 -41.86
C VAL A 201 55.70 -10.40 -41.18
N GLY A 202 55.68 -9.07 -41.39
CA GLY A 202 54.62 -8.18 -40.86
C GLY A 202 53.23 -8.57 -41.33
N SER A 203 53.08 -8.79 -42.65
CA SER A 203 51.79 -9.20 -43.23
C SER A 203 51.26 -10.55 -42.70
N THR A 204 52.15 -11.58 -42.65
CA THR A 204 51.73 -12.91 -42.17
C THR A 204 51.47 -12.91 -40.66
N SER A 205 52.21 -12.10 -39.89
CA SER A 205 51.92 -11.91 -38.46
C SER A 205 50.55 -11.28 -38.23
N ALA A 206 50.19 -10.28 -39.02
CA ALA A 206 48.84 -9.69 -39.00
C ALA A 206 47.73 -10.69 -39.36
N ALA A 207 48.00 -11.59 -40.35
CA ALA A 207 47.08 -12.66 -40.74
C ALA A 207 46.85 -13.65 -39.58
N VAL A 208 47.92 -14.04 -38.85
CA VAL A 208 47.78 -14.88 -37.64
C VAL A 208 46.92 -14.20 -36.56
N ALA A 209 47.14 -12.90 -36.32
CA ALA A 209 46.37 -12.15 -35.33
C ALA A 209 44.89 -12.11 -35.72
N ASN A 210 44.57 -11.92 -37.00
CA ASN A 210 43.17 -11.93 -37.50
C ASN A 210 42.55 -13.34 -37.34
N SER A 211 43.22 -14.40 -37.75
CA SER A 211 42.69 -15.77 -37.61
C SER A 211 42.54 -16.18 -36.14
N LYS A 212 43.41 -15.68 -35.25
CA LYS A 212 43.25 -15.88 -33.80
C LYS A 212 42.02 -15.18 -33.25
N ALA A 213 41.69 -13.97 -33.73
CA ALA A 213 40.47 -13.26 -33.36
C ALA A 213 39.21 -14.03 -33.82
N GLN A 214 39.24 -14.61 -35.05
CA GLN A 214 38.13 -15.45 -35.56
C GLN A 214 37.90 -16.71 -34.71
N VAL A 215 38.96 -17.37 -34.25
CA VAL A 215 38.86 -18.51 -33.31
C VAL A 215 38.19 -18.08 -32.01
N SER A 216 38.61 -16.92 -31.45
CA SER A 216 38.01 -16.38 -30.23
C SER A 216 36.55 -16.06 -30.39
N GLU A 217 36.13 -15.47 -31.51
CA GLU A 217 34.74 -15.20 -31.86
C GLU A 217 33.89 -16.51 -31.94
N ALA A 218 34.39 -17.50 -32.70
CA ALA A 218 33.69 -18.78 -32.83
C ALA A 218 33.58 -19.51 -31.47
N GLN A 219 34.59 -19.40 -30.61
CA GLN A 219 34.62 -19.98 -29.27
C GLN A 219 33.58 -19.31 -28.35
N LEU A 220 33.46 -17.99 -28.40
CA LEU A 220 32.44 -17.23 -27.67
C LEU A 220 31.03 -17.60 -28.16
N ALA A 221 30.85 -17.72 -29.49
CA ALA A 221 29.58 -18.10 -30.07
C ALA A 221 29.13 -19.51 -29.60
N LEU A 222 30.05 -20.46 -29.53
CA LEU A 222 29.80 -21.79 -28.98
C LEU A 222 29.49 -21.71 -27.46
N GLY A 223 30.16 -20.88 -26.69
CA GLY A 223 29.89 -20.66 -25.29
C GLY A 223 28.48 -20.07 -25.03
N TYR A 224 27.98 -19.27 -25.97
CA TYR A 224 26.65 -18.70 -25.89
C TYR A 224 25.50 -19.71 -26.17
N CYS A 225 25.84 -20.92 -26.64
CA CYS A 225 24.85 -22.00 -26.73
C CYS A 225 24.43 -22.53 -25.36
N GLU A 226 25.18 -22.23 -24.31
CA GLU A 226 24.85 -22.59 -22.93
C GLU A 226 24.20 -21.42 -22.21
N LEU A 227 22.95 -21.59 -21.82
CA LEU A 227 22.25 -20.64 -20.95
C LEU A 227 22.58 -20.92 -19.50
N LYS A 228 23.37 -20.06 -18.86
CA LYS A 228 23.84 -20.22 -17.48
C LYS A 228 23.09 -19.31 -16.51
N ALA A 229 22.90 -19.78 -15.28
CA ALA A 229 22.40 -18.98 -14.18
C ALA A 229 23.46 -17.94 -13.76
N PRO A 230 23.16 -16.62 -13.79
CA PRO A 230 24.12 -15.58 -13.43
C PRO A 230 24.31 -15.43 -11.92
N PHE A 231 23.42 -15.95 -11.12
CA PHE A 231 23.47 -16.02 -9.66
C PHE A 231 22.64 -17.21 -9.15
N SER A 232 22.82 -17.56 -7.88
CA SER A 232 22.06 -18.63 -7.25
C SER A 232 20.67 -18.16 -6.86
N GLY A 233 19.63 -18.90 -7.21
CA GLY A 233 18.23 -18.50 -6.95
C GLY A 233 17.21 -19.56 -7.36
N TRP A 234 15.95 -19.14 -7.34
CA TRP A 234 14.79 -19.98 -7.69
C TRP A 234 14.29 -19.64 -9.09
N ILE A 235 13.86 -20.66 -9.82
CA ILE A 235 13.20 -20.48 -11.10
C ILE A 235 11.75 -20.08 -10.84
N LEU A 236 11.38 -18.87 -11.28
CA LEU A 236 10.01 -18.37 -11.18
C LEU A 236 9.18 -18.70 -12.42
N LYS A 237 9.82 -18.77 -13.60
CA LYS A 237 9.15 -19.10 -14.87
C LYS A 237 10.07 -19.90 -15.75
N ARG A 238 9.49 -20.81 -16.52
CA ARG A 238 10.09 -21.54 -17.63
C ARG A 238 9.19 -21.38 -18.86
N ASN A 239 9.71 -20.79 -19.92
CA ASN A 239 8.94 -20.46 -21.12
C ASN A 239 9.40 -21.28 -22.35
N VAL A 240 10.28 -22.24 -22.17
CA VAL A 240 10.85 -23.04 -23.26
C VAL A 240 10.87 -24.53 -22.93
N ASP A 241 10.73 -25.33 -23.96
CA ASP A 241 10.85 -26.80 -23.92
C ASP A 241 11.91 -27.31 -24.91
N VAL A 242 12.38 -28.54 -24.69
CA VAL A 242 13.32 -29.21 -25.61
C VAL A 242 12.69 -29.27 -27.00
N GLY A 243 13.47 -28.91 -28.01
CA GLY A 243 13.03 -28.81 -29.40
C GLY A 243 12.43 -27.43 -29.79
N THR A 244 12.28 -26.49 -28.86
CA THR A 244 11.87 -25.12 -29.18
C THR A 244 12.96 -24.39 -29.95
N LEU A 245 12.61 -23.63 -31.00
CA LEU A 245 13.52 -22.72 -31.67
C LEU A 245 13.69 -21.46 -30.78
N VAL A 246 14.91 -21.17 -30.38
CA VAL A 246 15.25 -20.06 -29.46
C VAL A 246 16.23 -19.09 -30.09
N GLY A 247 16.29 -17.87 -29.55
CA GLY A 247 17.18 -16.81 -29.97
C GLY A 247 17.18 -15.61 -29.02
N PRO A 248 17.81 -14.48 -29.35
CA PRO A 248 18.00 -13.32 -28.47
C PRO A 248 16.71 -12.70 -27.94
N ALA A 249 15.61 -12.85 -28.66
CA ALA A 249 14.27 -12.37 -28.24
C ALA A 249 13.49 -13.40 -27.39
N THR A 250 14.02 -14.63 -27.24
CA THR A 250 13.33 -15.70 -26.51
C THR A 250 13.76 -15.68 -25.06
N ASN A 251 12.83 -15.29 -24.17
CA ASN A 251 13.01 -15.45 -22.72
C ASN A 251 12.82 -16.92 -22.34
N GLY A 252 13.89 -17.59 -21.92
CA GLY A 252 13.86 -18.99 -21.54
C GLY A 252 13.40 -19.23 -20.11
N PHE A 253 13.99 -18.52 -19.17
CA PHE A 253 13.77 -18.66 -17.74
C PHE A 253 13.72 -17.33 -17.04
N THR A 254 12.94 -17.21 -15.97
CA THR A 254 13.01 -16.13 -15.01
C THR A 254 13.62 -16.65 -13.72
N LEU A 255 14.77 -16.11 -13.35
CA LEU A 255 15.51 -16.48 -12.14
C LEU A 255 15.39 -15.36 -11.10
N ALA A 256 15.18 -15.70 -9.84
CA ALA A 256 15.05 -14.77 -8.74
C ALA A 256 15.87 -15.19 -7.51
N ASP A 257 16.52 -14.20 -6.90
CA ASP A 257 17.12 -14.35 -5.57
C ASP A 257 16.09 -13.92 -4.51
N THR A 258 15.64 -14.88 -3.71
CA THR A 258 14.65 -14.67 -2.63
C THR A 258 15.25 -14.74 -1.23
N ARG A 259 16.59 -14.82 -1.09
CA ARG A 259 17.27 -14.76 0.22
C ARG A 259 17.06 -13.44 0.95
N SER A 260 16.86 -12.39 0.20
CA SER A 260 16.27 -11.13 0.62
C SER A 260 15.08 -10.84 -0.27
N VAL A 261 14.07 -10.18 0.27
CA VAL A 261 12.93 -9.70 -0.49
C VAL A 261 12.75 -8.20 -0.26
N LYS A 262 12.06 -7.56 -1.15
CA LYS A 262 11.65 -6.17 -1.01
C LYS A 262 10.14 -6.06 -1.00
N ALA A 263 9.61 -5.40 0.03
CA ALA A 263 8.22 -5.00 0.08
C ALA A 263 8.11 -3.59 -0.53
N VAL A 264 7.35 -3.47 -1.60
CA VAL A 264 7.18 -2.21 -2.34
C VAL A 264 5.85 -1.60 -1.98
N PHE A 265 5.89 -0.47 -1.28
CA PHE A 265 4.73 0.28 -0.80
C PHE A 265 4.45 1.50 -1.67
N GLY A 266 3.18 1.76 -1.95
CA GLY A 266 2.73 3.03 -2.51
C GLY A 266 2.36 4.01 -1.39
N VAL A 267 3.08 5.09 -1.23
CA VAL A 267 2.89 6.07 -0.17
C VAL A 267 2.50 7.43 -0.75
N PRO A 268 1.41 8.06 -0.29
CA PRO A 268 1.00 9.38 -0.74
C PRO A 268 1.98 10.47 -0.25
N ASP A 269 1.99 11.62 -0.92
CA ASP A 269 2.84 12.77 -0.60
C ASP A 269 2.68 13.27 0.83
N THR A 270 1.47 13.23 1.35
CA THR A 270 1.13 13.66 2.71
C THR A 270 1.86 12.88 3.81
N ALA A 271 2.25 11.63 3.53
CA ALA A 271 2.95 10.77 4.48
C ALA A 271 4.48 10.75 4.29
N MET A 272 4.99 11.31 3.18
CA MET A 272 6.41 11.27 2.84
C MET A 272 7.33 12.00 3.82
N GLY A 273 6.83 13.04 4.49
CA GLY A 273 7.61 13.84 5.43
C GLY A 273 8.19 13.05 6.61
N ASN A 274 7.57 11.93 6.95
CA ASN A 274 7.97 11.08 8.09
C ASN A 274 8.78 9.84 7.67
N ILE A 275 9.01 9.63 6.37
CA ILE A 275 9.72 8.48 5.83
C ILE A 275 11.18 8.84 5.58
N LYS A 276 12.10 8.10 6.21
CA LYS A 276 13.54 8.31 6.06
C LYS A 276 14.23 7.05 5.56
N LEU A 277 15.18 7.23 4.67
CA LEU A 277 16.04 6.14 4.20
C LEU A 277 16.77 5.50 5.40
N GLY A 278 16.87 4.17 5.42
CA GLY A 278 17.51 3.41 6.48
C GLY A 278 16.66 3.19 7.73
N SER A 279 15.46 3.81 7.86
CA SER A 279 14.63 3.59 9.04
C SER A 279 14.11 2.15 9.10
N PRO A 280 14.09 1.55 10.32
CA PRO A 280 13.56 0.22 10.52
C PRO A 280 12.03 0.21 10.33
N GLN A 281 11.53 -0.87 9.75
CA GLN A 281 10.09 -1.07 9.51
C GLN A 281 9.70 -2.49 9.91
N SER A 282 8.53 -2.61 10.52
CA SER A 282 7.90 -3.90 10.79
C SER A 282 6.87 -4.18 9.70
N VAL A 283 7.08 -5.27 9.01
CA VAL A 283 6.22 -5.71 7.90
C VAL A 283 5.49 -6.98 8.32
N THR A 284 4.19 -7.00 8.15
CA THR A 284 3.33 -8.15 8.43
C THR A 284 2.70 -8.66 7.15
N THR A 285 2.32 -9.92 7.11
CA THR A 285 1.58 -10.53 6.00
C THR A 285 0.45 -11.38 6.55
N GLU A 286 -0.68 -11.43 5.88
CA GLU A 286 -1.81 -12.26 6.29
C GLU A 286 -1.52 -13.76 6.14
N ALA A 287 -0.60 -14.11 5.24
CA ALA A 287 -0.25 -15.49 4.94
C ALA A 287 0.60 -16.17 6.03
N LEU A 288 1.31 -15.39 6.87
CA LEU A 288 2.23 -15.91 7.87
C LEU A 288 2.04 -15.18 9.20
N PRO A 289 1.98 -15.88 10.31
CA PRO A 289 1.90 -15.25 11.63
C PRO A 289 3.22 -14.56 11.97
N GLY A 290 3.12 -13.38 12.60
CA GLY A 290 4.28 -12.62 13.07
C GLY A 290 4.63 -11.42 12.21
N SER A 291 5.72 -10.77 12.57
CA SER A 291 6.24 -9.59 11.89
C SER A 291 7.66 -9.82 11.42
N PHE A 292 7.97 -9.30 10.24
CA PHE A 292 9.30 -9.34 9.64
C PHE A 292 9.95 -7.97 9.75
N SER A 293 11.15 -7.94 10.32
CA SER A 293 11.92 -6.71 10.43
C SER A 293 12.63 -6.41 9.11
N GLY A 294 12.47 -5.20 8.64
CA GLY A 294 13.13 -4.68 7.45
C GLY A 294 13.57 -3.24 7.65
N HIS A 295 14.21 -2.66 6.65
CA HIS A 295 14.58 -1.24 6.63
C HIS A 295 14.36 -0.64 5.24
N ILE A 296 14.07 0.65 5.21
CA ILE A 296 13.83 1.37 3.96
C ILE A 296 15.14 1.51 3.20
N THR A 297 15.22 0.92 2.00
CA THR A 297 16.41 0.97 1.14
C THR A 297 16.27 1.92 -0.03
N SER A 298 15.05 2.23 -0.44
CA SER A 298 14.79 3.11 -1.57
C SER A 298 13.51 3.89 -1.39
N ILE A 299 13.53 5.15 -1.82
CA ILE A 299 12.37 6.04 -1.88
C ILE A 299 12.40 6.66 -3.27
N SER A 300 11.33 6.48 -4.04
CA SER A 300 11.24 7.07 -5.39
C SER A 300 11.31 8.59 -5.33
N ALA A 301 12.06 9.19 -6.23
CA ALA A 301 12.16 10.65 -6.36
C ALA A 301 10.95 11.27 -7.06
N ALA A 302 10.10 10.45 -7.73
CA ALA A 302 8.91 10.90 -8.43
C ALA A 302 7.73 9.99 -8.09
N ALA A 303 6.54 10.56 -8.01
CA ALA A 303 5.31 9.82 -7.87
C ALA A 303 4.94 9.14 -9.20
N ASP A 304 4.34 7.97 -9.12
CA ASP A 304 3.71 7.32 -10.27
C ASP A 304 2.56 8.21 -10.80
N PRO A 305 2.54 8.55 -12.10
CA PRO A 305 1.58 9.50 -12.64
C PRO A 305 0.13 9.02 -12.63
N LYS A 306 -0.09 7.69 -12.53
CA LYS A 306 -1.44 7.11 -12.50
C LYS A 306 -1.99 7.03 -11.08
N SER A 307 -1.19 6.49 -10.16
CA SER A 307 -1.61 6.26 -8.77
C SER A 307 -1.32 7.45 -7.84
N ARG A 308 -0.45 8.39 -8.25
CA ARG A 308 0.00 9.55 -7.47
C ARG A 308 0.64 9.19 -6.12
N VAL A 309 1.25 8.04 -6.04
CA VAL A 309 1.98 7.57 -4.86
C VAL A 309 3.47 7.43 -5.17
N TYR A 310 4.28 7.62 -4.15
CA TYR A 310 5.71 7.38 -4.18
C TYR A 310 5.99 5.92 -3.84
N SER A 311 6.88 5.28 -4.59
CA SER A 311 7.31 3.92 -4.29
C SER A 311 8.36 3.94 -3.19
N VAL A 312 8.10 3.23 -2.10
CA VAL A 312 9.02 3.03 -0.97
C VAL A 312 9.35 1.55 -0.88
N GLU A 313 10.64 1.21 -0.97
CA GLU A 313 11.10 -0.16 -0.88
C GLU A 313 11.67 -0.45 0.51
N VAL A 314 11.14 -1.48 1.16
CA VAL A 314 11.62 -2.02 2.43
C VAL A 314 12.28 -3.36 2.16
N ARG A 315 13.58 -3.46 2.43
CA ARG A 315 14.32 -4.72 2.32
C ARG A 315 14.13 -5.54 3.58
N ILE A 316 13.83 -6.82 3.40
CA ILE A 316 13.60 -7.80 4.45
C ILE A 316 14.50 -9.01 4.21
N ASP A 317 15.24 -9.45 5.22
CA ASP A 317 16.01 -10.67 5.14
C ASP A 317 15.08 -11.89 5.20
N ASN A 318 15.25 -12.81 4.26
CA ASN A 318 14.37 -13.95 4.06
C ASN A 318 15.18 -15.28 3.94
N GLN A 319 16.13 -15.50 4.85
CA GLN A 319 17.01 -16.67 4.82
C GLN A 319 16.26 -17.99 4.92
N ARG A 320 15.09 -18.02 5.57
CA ARG A 320 14.22 -19.18 5.68
C ARG A 320 13.31 -19.40 4.47
N ASN A 321 13.34 -18.47 3.52
CA ASN A 321 12.51 -18.48 2.31
C ASN A 321 10.99 -18.60 2.60
N GLU A 322 10.55 -18.01 3.71
CA GLU A 322 9.14 -17.99 4.15
C GLU A 322 8.33 -17.00 3.31
N LEU A 323 8.90 -15.82 3.05
CA LEU A 323 8.29 -14.80 2.19
C LEU A 323 8.49 -15.15 0.73
N LYS A 324 7.39 -15.23 -0.02
CA LYS A 324 7.42 -15.55 -1.44
C LYS A 324 7.06 -14.33 -2.29
N ALA A 325 7.64 -14.26 -3.48
CA ALA A 325 7.29 -13.23 -4.46
C ALA A 325 5.78 -13.27 -4.78
N GLY A 326 5.15 -12.11 -4.84
CA GLY A 326 3.71 -11.98 -5.07
C GLY A 326 2.85 -11.98 -3.81
N MET A 327 3.40 -12.24 -2.62
CA MET A 327 2.65 -12.09 -1.37
C MET A 327 2.31 -10.61 -1.12
N ILE A 328 1.15 -10.40 -0.51
CA ILE A 328 0.73 -9.07 -0.04
C ILE A 328 1.22 -8.92 1.40
N ALA A 329 1.84 -7.81 1.67
CA ALA A 329 2.31 -7.43 2.98
C ALA A 329 1.72 -6.08 3.39
N SER A 330 1.74 -5.82 4.68
CA SER A 330 1.29 -4.56 5.27
C SER A 330 2.37 -4.02 6.19
N ALA A 331 2.58 -2.71 6.18
CA ALA A 331 3.45 -2.06 7.14
C ALA A 331 2.88 -0.72 7.56
N THR A 332 3.18 -0.34 8.79
CA THR A 332 2.88 0.98 9.31
C THR A 332 4.08 1.88 9.04
N LEU A 333 4.00 2.67 7.98
CA LEU A 333 5.07 3.58 7.58
C LEU A 333 4.84 4.98 8.16
N GLY A 334 5.92 5.64 8.55
CA GLY A 334 5.88 7.06 8.88
C GLY A 334 5.34 7.43 10.26
N SER A 335 5.16 6.50 11.17
CA SER A 335 4.83 6.79 12.56
C SER A 335 6.04 7.37 13.32
N GLY A 336 6.60 8.46 12.76
CA GLY A 336 7.69 9.21 13.40
C GLY A 336 7.21 10.13 14.52
N HIS A 337 5.94 10.14 14.83
CA HIS A 337 5.44 10.78 16.04
C HIS A 337 5.55 9.77 17.18
N PRO A 338 6.21 10.14 18.29
CA PRO A 338 6.16 9.31 19.49
C PRO A 338 4.70 9.03 19.80
N ASN A 339 4.40 7.81 20.23
CA ASN A 339 3.08 7.46 20.76
C ASN A 339 2.66 8.53 21.75
N ILE A 340 1.88 9.51 21.28
CA ILE A 340 1.34 10.54 22.14
C ILE A 340 0.16 9.91 22.84
N LYS A 341 0.24 9.80 24.16
CA LYS A 341 -0.92 9.39 24.95
C LYS A 341 -1.96 10.49 24.86
N VAL A 342 -3.04 10.23 24.16
CA VAL A 342 -4.20 11.12 24.09
C VAL A 342 -5.33 10.57 24.93
N LEU A 343 -5.99 11.46 25.64
CA LEU A 343 -7.21 11.11 26.36
C LEU A 343 -8.35 11.01 25.34
N VAL A 344 -9.16 9.96 25.48
CA VAL A 344 -10.32 9.77 24.62
C VAL A 344 -11.60 9.59 25.41
N VAL A 345 -12.67 10.07 24.85
CA VAL A 345 -14.04 9.90 25.37
C VAL A 345 -14.94 9.39 24.25
N PRO A 346 -16.00 8.61 24.58
CA PRO A 346 -16.98 8.23 23.57
C PRO A 346 -17.64 9.47 22.94
N LEU A 347 -17.87 9.42 21.62
CA LEU A 347 -18.52 10.51 20.89
C LEU A 347 -19.88 10.92 21.47
N THR A 348 -20.58 9.95 22.10
CA THR A 348 -21.87 10.16 22.76
C THR A 348 -21.79 11.00 24.04
N ALA A 349 -20.59 11.18 24.62
CA ALA A 349 -20.40 12.02 25.81
C ALA A 349 -20.25 13.51 25.48
N VAL A 350 -19.97 13.82 24.21
CA VAL A 350 -19.69 15.20 23.77
C VAL A 350 -20.98 15.95 23.52
N ILE A 351 -21.09 17.15 24.11
CA ILE A 351 -22.21 18.07 23.91
C ILE A 351 -21.68 19.43 23.42
N ARG A 352 -22.55 20.27 22.90
CA ARG A 352 -22.20 21.68 22.67
C ARG A 352 -22.11 22.41 23.99
N SER A 353 -21.06 23.21 24.13
CA SER A 353 -20.89 24.01 25.36
C SER A 353 -21.99 25.04 25.49
N PRO A 354 -22.67 25.12 26.64
CA PRO A 354 -23.62 26.19 26.91
C PRO A 354 -22.92 27.54 27.14
N ASN A 355 -21.65 27.53 27.50
CA ASN A 355 -20.85 28.72 27.79
C ASN A 355 -20.16 29.31 26.55
N ASN A 356 -19.95 28.48 25.50
CA ASN A 356 -19.29 28.86 24.26
C ASN A 356 -20.04 28.31 23.06
N LYS A 357 -20.64 29.16 22.24
CA LYS A 357 -21.48 28.75 21.09
C LYS A 357 -20.74 27.91 20.05
N GLU A 358 -19.43 28.00 19.95
CA GLU A 358 -18.60 27.24 19.01
C GLU A 358 -17.82 26.12 19.71
N GLY A 359 -17.92 26.02 21.05
CA GLY A 359 -17.16 25.05 21.86
C GLY A 359 -17.92 23.76 22.13
N PHE A 360 -17.16 22.79 22.63
CA PHE A 360 -17.68 21.50 23.09
C PHE A 360 -17.44 21.35 24.59
N ALA A 361 -18.29 20.57 25.22
CA ALA A 361 -18.20 20.26 26.65
C ALA A 361 -18.61 18.82 26.90
N VAL A 362 -18.27 18.31 28.08
CA VAL A 362 -18.70 17.02 28.59
C VAL A 362 -19.28 17.21 30.00
N TYR A 363 -20.16 16.32 30.38
CA TYR A 363 -20.60 16.21 31.76
C TYR A 363 -19.71 15.25 32.52
N LEU A 364 -19.12 15.70 33.62
CA LEU A 364 -18.31 14.91 34.55
C LEU A 364 -19.15 14.59 35.79
N THR A 365 -18.96 13.44 36.34
CA THR A 365 -19.56 13.05 37.64
C THR A 365 -18.54 13.26 38.76
N ASP A 366 -18.89 14.06 39.75
CA ASP A 366 -18.07 14.29 40.94
C ASP A 366 -18.52 13.37 42.07
N GLY A 367 -17.64 12.44 42.51
CA GLY A 367 -17.87 11.50 43.63
C GLY A 367 -18.03 10.05 43.20
N GLU A 368 -17.72 9.15 44.15
CA GLU A 368 -17.75 7.67 43.99
C GLU A 368 -19.05 7.07 44.60
N GLY A 369 -20.21 7.69 44.44
CA GLY A 369 -21.48 7.19 44.99
C GLY A 369 -22.47 6.85 43.89
N GLU A 370 -23.58 6.18 44.28
CA GLU A 370 -24.70 5.88 43.37
C GLU A 370 -25.42 7.15 42.84
N THR A 371 -25.20 8.28 43.50
CA THR A 371 -25.86 9.58 43.20
C THR A 371 -24.88 10.74 43.17
N PRO A 372 -23.93 10.76 42.21
CA PRO A 372 -22.96 11.85 42.09
C PRO A 372 -23.60 13.13 41.55
N LYS A 373 -22.96 14.26 41.82
CA LYS A 373 -23.28 15.54 41.18
C LYS A 373 -22.59 15.63 39.82
N VAL A 374 -23.27 16.26 38.87
CA VAL A 374 -22.76 16.45 37.54
C VAL A 374 -22.23 17.88 37.40
N ARG A 375 -20.99 18.01 36.92
CA ARG A 375 -20.42 19.30 36.49
C ARG A 375 -20.18 19.32 34.99
N ILE A 376 -20.29 20.47 34.39
CA ILE A 376 -19.97 20.66 32.96
C ILE A 376 -18.53 21.12 32.85
N GLN A 377 -17.80 20.55 31.89
CA GLN A 377 -16.42 20.87 31.63
C GLN A 377 -16.23 21.13 30.14
N ASP A 378 -15.78 22.35 29.82
CA ASP A 378 -15.42 22.68 28.44
C ASP A 378 -14.17 21.91 28.00
N VAL A 379 -14.18 21.37 26.78
CA VAL A 379 -13.12 20.55 26.24
C VAL A 379 -12.73 21.01 24.85
N THR A 380 -11.44 20.85 24.53
CA THR A 380 -10.94 21.00 23.15
C THR A 380 -10.84 19.62 22.53
N LEU A 381 -11.53 19.41 21.44
CA LEU A 381 -11.56 18.12 20.75
C LEU A 381 -10.42 18.03 19.73
N GLY A 382 -9.95 16.82 19.49
CA GLY A 382 -8.99 16.45 18.47
C GLY A 382 -9.58 15.46 17.47
N ASP A 383 -8.74 14.56 16.96
CA ASP A 383 -9.12 13.56 15.96
C ASP A 383 -10.02 12.46 16.56
N THR A 384 -10.78 11.80 15.68
CA THR A 384 -11.66 10.68 16.05
C THR A 384 -10.95 9.34 15.89
N TYR A 385 -11.12 8.46 16.88
CA TYR A 385 -10.57 7.10 16.92
C TYR A 385 -11.71 6.08 17.08
N GLY A 386 -12.24 5.61 15.96
CA GLY A 386 -13.42 4.73 15.95
C GLY A 386 -14.64 5.43 16.55
N ASN A 387 -15.18 4.89 17.65
CA ASN A 387 -16.32 5.47 18.38
C ASN A 387 -15.91 6.50 19.45
N ASN A 388 -14.63 6.78 19.59
CA ASN A 388 -14.09 7.72 20.56
C ASN A 388 -13.54 8.97 19.86
N ILE A 389 -13.45 10.08 20.58
CA ILE A 389 -12.82 11.32 20.13
C ILE A 389 -11.73 11.71 21.11
N ALA A 390 -10.60 12.19 20.58
CA ALA A 390 -9.51 12.70 21.39
C ALA A 390 -9.91 14.01 22.08
N VAL A 391 -9.45 14.19 23.31
CA VAL A 391 -9.57 15.42 24.06
C VAL A 391 -8.17 15.98 24.29
N LEU A 392 -7.89 17.11 23.65
CA LEU A 392 -6.58 17.79 23.72
C LEU A 392 -6.39 18.54 25.03
N SER A 393 -7.48 19.07 25.60
CA SER A 393 -7.45 19.78 26.89
C SER A 393 -8.81 19.78 27.58
N GLY A 394 -8.80 19.88 28.91
CA GLY A 394 -10.01 19.99 29.72
C GLY A 394 -10.37 18.76 30.54
N LEU A 395 -9.69 17.63 30.35
CA LEU A 395 -9.93 16.39 31.11
C LEU A 395 -8.62 15.80 31.66
N THR A 396 -8.79 14.96 32.68
CA THR A 396 -7.71 14.12 33.24
C THR A 396 -8.07 12.62 33.11
N SER A 397 -7.03 11.79 33.05
CA SER A 397 -7.23 10.33 32.96
C SER A 397 -7.90 9.80 34.21
N GLY A 398 -8.92 8.95 34.03
CA GLY A 398 -9.66 8.34 35.14
C GLY A 398 -10.92 9.11 35.54
N GLU A 399 -11.19 10.30 35.03
CA GLU A 399 -12.47 10.99 35.21
C GLU A 399 -13.61 10.22 34.56
N ARG A 400 -14.82 10.35 35.11
CA ARG A 400 -16.02 9.71 34.55
C ARG A 400 -16.84 10.72 33.79
N VAL A 401 -17.07 10.45 32.49
CA VAL A 401 -17.94 11.26 31.62
C VAL A 401 -19.29 10.59 31.43
N VAL A 402 -20.33 11.38 31.35
CA VAL A 402 -21.70 10.90 31.07
C VAL A 402 -21.82 10.63 29.57
N THR A 403 -22.22 9.42 29.21
CA THR A 403 -22.38 8.97 27.81
C THR A 403 -23.81 8.88 27.33
N SER A 404 -24.75 8.77 28.28
CA SER A 404 -26.22 8.69 27.98
C SER A 404 -27.00 9.51 28.98
N GLY A 405 -28.06 10.16 28.52
CA GLY A 405 -28.87 11.07 29.33
C GLY A 405 -28.39 12.53 29.33
N THR A 406 -27.41 12.87 28.54
CA THR A 406 -26.81 14.21 28.48
C THR A 406 -27.78 15.35 28.15
N THR A 407 -28.88 15.06 27.45
CA THR A 407 -29.92 16.03 27.10
C THR A 407 -30.92 16.32 28.23
N MET A 408 -30.96 15.44 29.26
CA MET A 408 -31.93 15.49 30.35
C MET A 408 -31.37 16.05 31.65
N ILE A 409 -30.04 16.32 31.70
CA ILE A 409 -29.33 16.75 32.91
C ILE A 409 -28.84 18.19 32.77
N ARG A 410 -28.67 18.86 33.92
CA ARG A 410 -28.10 20.20 34.03
C ARG A 410 -26.91 20.18 34.99
N ALA A 411 -25.99 21.11 34.81
CA ALA A 411 -24.86 21.30 35.70
C ALA A 411 -25.36 21.52 37.16
N GLY A 412 -24.74 20.81 38.09
CA GLY A 412 -25.10 20.83 39.54
C GLY A 412 -26.24 19.87 39.94
N GLU A 413 -26.81 19.16 39.00
CA GLU A 413 -27.86 18.18 39.27
C GLU A 413 -27.27 16.86 39.78
N THR A 414 -28.01 16.18 40.67
CA THR A 414 -27.66 14.86 41.19
C THR A 414 -28.27 13.80 40.25
N VAL A 415 -27.46 12.89 39.75
CA VAL A 415 -27.89 11.85 38.82
C VAL A 415 -27.73 10.46 39.43
N ARG A 416 -28.47 9.49 38.92
CA ARG A 416 -28.33 8.10 39.30
C ARG A 416 -27.51 7.36 38.26
N LEU A 417 -26.41 6.73 38.68
CA LEU A 417 -25.61 5.91 37.78
C LEU A 417 -26.34 4.63 37.43
N MET A 418 -26.38 4.31 36.14
CA MET A 418 -26.80 3.01 35.64
C MET A 418 -25.54 2.24 35.18
N GLU A 419 -25.44 1.00 35.61
CA GLU A 419 -24.39 0.09 35.13
C GLU A 419 -24.55 -0.24 33.64
#